data_56ade4cf804124c0d47ae955b0177b61
#
_entry.id   56ade4cf804124c0d47ae955b0177b61
#
_cell.length_a   1.000
_cell.length_b   1.000
_cell.length_c   1.000
_cell.angle_alpha   90.00
_cell.angle_beta   90.00
_cell.angle_gamma   90.00
#
_symmetry.space_group_name_H-M   'P 1'
#
loop_
_entity.id
_entity.type
_entity.pdbx_description
1 polymer ?
#
loop_
_entity_poly.entity_id
_entity_poly.type
_entity_poly.pdbx_seq_one_letter_code
_entity_poly.pdbx_strand_id
1 'polypeptide(L)'
;MERYYVRVYESFDSRKFYDALEKFGLDKKRKIHTFSKGMKKQLALLLGICAGTRYLLCDETFDGLDPVMRQGVKGLLAKTMEEREFTPVIASHNLRELEDICDHVGLLHKGGVLLSKELEEMKCNIQKVQCVLKNPGEWKAALQGVDILQEEERGTLHTFTVRGSREMVEAKFGRIETVF
;
A
#
# COMPACT_ATOMS: atom_id res chain seq x y z
N MET A 1 -12.63 27.13 -5.23
CA MET A 1 -12.83 25.75 -4.72
C MET A 1 -13.03 25.75 -3.21
N GLU A 2 -12.09 26.25 -2.42
CA GLU A 2 -12.18 26.26 -0.95
C GLU A 2 -13.52 26.84 -0.46
N ARG A 3 -13.96 28.02 -0.93
CA ARG A 3 -15.26 28.62 -0.57
C ARG A 3 -16.47 27.71 -0.82
N TYR A 4 -16.39 26.80 -1.76
CA TYR A 4 -17.41 25.78 -2.01
C TYR A 4 -17.36 24.70 -0.94
N TYR A 5 -16.17 24.18 -0.64
CA TYR A 5 -15.99 23.14 0.37
C TYR A 5 -16.40 23.60 1.77
N VAL A 6 -16.05 24.82 2.18
CA VAL A 6 -16.48 25.42 3.46
C VAL A 6 -18.01 25.50 3.58
N ARG A 7 -18.73 25.67 2.47
CA ARG A 7 -20.20 25.70 2.50
C ARG A 7 -20.83 24.31 2.54
N VAL A 8 -20.15 23.30 2.02
CA VAL A 8 -20.67 21.92 1.91
C VAL A 8 -20.26 21.08 3.13
N TYR A 9 -19.07 21.32 3.63
CA TYR A 9 -18.51 20.59 4.77
C TYR A 9 -18.33 21.52 5.97
N GLU A 10 -19.17 21.41 6.97
CA GLU A 10 -19.12 22.25 8.17
C GLU A 10 -17.79 22.17 8.93
N SER A 11 -17.14 21.00 8.88
CA SER A 11 -15.85 20.73 9.52
C SER A 11 -14.63 21.02 8.62
N PHE A 12 -14.80 21.74 7.52
CA PHE A 12 -13.69 22.03 6.62
C PHE A 12 -12.63 22.91 7.28
N ASP A 13 -11.40 22.42 7.38
CA ASP A 13 -10.27 23.14 7.95
C ASP A 13 -9.52 23.97 6.91
N SER A 14 -9.95 25.22 6.75
CA SER A 14 -9.32 26.18 5.82
C SER A 14 -7.86 26.47 6.18
N ARG A 15 -7.49 26.50 7.48
CA ARG A 15 -6.11 26.75 7.88
C ARG A 15 -5.21 25.61 7.45
N LYS A 16 -5.57 24.38 7.81
CA LYS A 16 -4.84 23.17 7.42
C LYS A 16 -4.73 23.07 5.90
N PHE A 17 -5.79 23.46 5.17
CA PHE A 17 -5.80 23.47 3.71
C PHE A 17 -4.77 24.44 3.11
N TYR A 18 -4.70 25.68 3.60
CA TYR A 18 -3.73 26.66 3.09
C TYR A 18 -2.29 26.32 3.48
N ASP A 19 -2.06 25.81 4.68
CA ASP A 19 -0.75 25.32 5.13
C ASP A 19 -0.27 24.16 4.24
N ALA A 20 -1.19 23.25 3.89
CA ALA A 20 -0.90 22.15 2.97
C ALA A 20 -0.62 22.63 1.55
N LEU A 21 -1.37 23.60 1.00
CA LEU A 21 -1.08 24.18 -0.32
C LEU A 21 0.34 24.75 -0.39
N GLU A 22 0.77 25.48 0.65
CA GLU A 22 2.11 26.03 0.73
C GLU A 22 3.17 24.93 0.80
N LYS A 23 2.98 23.94 1.66
CA LYS A 23 3.87 22.78 1.82
C LYS A 23 4.06 22.00 0.52
N PHE A 24 3.00 21.88 -0.29
CA PHE A 24 3.02 21.17 -1.57
C PHE A 24 3.34 22.09 -2.78
N GLY A 25 3.70 23.34 -2.54
CA GLY A 25 4.07 24.28 -3.60
C GLY A 25 2.93 24.62 -4.57
N LEU A 26 1.69 24.50 -4.13
CA LEU A 26 0.50 24.82 -4.93
C LEU A 26 0.13 26.30 -4.73
N ASP A 27 0.42 27.15 -5.72
CA ASP A 27 0.10 28.57 -5.65
C ASP A 27 -1.43 28.79 -5.61
N LYS A 28 -1.92 29.31 -4.50
CA LYS A 28 -3.34 29.63 -4.27
C LYS A 28 -3.92 30.66 -5.24
N LYS A 29 -3.08 31.47 -5.90
CA LYS A 29 -3.50 32.47 -6.87
C LYS A 29 -3.59 31.91 -8.30
N ARG A 30 -2.97 30.79 -8.57
CA ARG A 30 -2.93 30.15 -9.88
C ARG A 30 -4.26 29.51 -10.24
N LYS A 31 -4.70 29.68 -11.47
CA LYS A 31 -5.97 29.12 -11.96
C LYS A 31 -5.87 27.60 -12.12
N ILE A 32 -6.83 26.83 -11.60
CA ILE A 32 -6.82 25.35 -11.58
C ILE A 32 -6.70 24.73 -12.97
N HIS A 33 -7.26 25.38 -14.02
CA HIS A 33 -7.16 24.85 -15.38
C HIS A 33 -5.71 24.83 -15.91
N THR A 34 -4.81 25.64 -15.32
CA THR A 34 -3.38 25.68 -15.67
C THR A 34 -2.54 24.65 -14.87
N PHE A 35 -3.17 23.93 -13.93
CA PHE A 35 -2.49 22.88 -13.16
C PHE A 35 -2.22 21.65 -14.03
N SER A 36 -1.08 21.02 -13.82
CA SER A 36 -0.81 19.70 -14.36
C SER A 36 -1.80 18.66 -13.82
N LYS A 37 -1.86 17.47 -14.43
CA LYS A 37 -2.70 16.36 -13.95
C LYS A 37 -2.36 15.99 -12.51
N GLY A 38 -1.07 15.92 -12.17
CA GLY A 38 -0.59 15.64 -10.80
C GLY A 38 -1.01 16.75 -9.81
N MET A 39 -0.81 18.02 -10.16
CA MET A 39 -1.23 19.15 -9.30
C MET A 39 -2.75 19.15 -9.04
N LYS A 40 -3.56 18.77 -10.03
CA LYS A 40 -5.01 18.65 -9.84
C LYS A 40 -5.37 17.52 -8.88
N LYS A 41 -4.69 16.36 -8.98
CA LYS A 41 -4.86 15.23 -8.04
C LYS A 41 -4.46 15.65 -6.62
N GLN A 42 -3.31 16.31 -6.46
CA GLN A 42 -2.88 16.84 -5.16
C GLN A 42 -3.92 17.78 -4.55
N LEU A 43 -4.39 18.75 -5.33
CA LEU A 43 -5.42 19.69 -4.86
C LEU A 43 -6.70 18.95 -4.42
N ALA A 44 -7.16 17.97 -5.19
CA ALA A 44 -8.34 17.18 -4.85
C ALA A 44 -8.16 16.40 -3.54
N LEU A 45 -6.98 15.80 -3.35
CA LEU A 45 -6.62 15.12 -2.09
C LEU A 45 -6.62 16.08 -0.90
N LEU A 46 -5.96 17.23 -1.02
CA LEU A 46 -5.91 18.23 0.05
C LEU A 46 -7.31 18.70 0.43
N LEU A 47 -8.18 18.94 -0.55
CA LEU A 47 -9.58 19.29 -0.30
C LEU A 47 -10.33 18.18 0.44
N GLY A 48 -10.15 16.92 0.03
CA GLY A 48 -10.78 15.78 0.68
C GLY A 48 -10.30 15.56 2.12
N ILE A 49 -8.98 15.65 2.36
CA ILE A 49 -8.41 15.51 3.71
C ILE A 49 -8.90 16.62 4.65
N CYS A 50 -8.98 17.86 4.13
CA CYS A 50 -9.41 19.02 4.91
C CYS A 50 -10.93 19.14 5.03
N ALA A 51 -11.72 18.31 4.35
CA ALA A 51 -13.18 18.32 4.45
C ALA A 51 -13.73 17.92 5.81
N GLY A 52 -12.90 17.34 6.69
CA GLY A 52 -13.30 16.95 8.03
C GLY A 52 -14.19 15.70 8.09
N THR A 53 -14.32 14.96 6.99
CA THR A 53 -15.11 13.71 6.93
C THR A 53 -14.39 12.56 7.63
N ARG A 54 -15.14 11.60 8.15
CA ARG A 54 -14.61 10.38 8.76
C ARG A 54 -13.95 9.45 7.71
N TYR A 55 -14.54 9.37 6.52
CA TYR A 55 -14.03 8.52 5.43
C TYR A 55 -13.61 9.38 4.23
N LEU A 56 -12.51 9.00 3.60
CA LEU A 56 -12.04 9.57 2.34
C LEU A 56 -11.84 8.44 1.33
N LEU A 57 -12.66 8.44 0.28
CA LEU A 57 -12.55 7.46 -0.80
C LEU A 57 -11.56 7.96 -1.85
N CYS A 58 -10.52 7.19 -2.11
CA CYS A 58 -9.42 7.51 -3.01
C CYS A 58 -9.35 6.45 -4.11
N ASP A 59 -9.60 6.85 -5.35
CA ASP A 59 -9.50 5.97 -6.51
C ASP A 59 -8.27 6.34 -7.34
N GLU A 60 -7.32 5.40 -7.48
CA GLU A 60 -6.04 5.57 -8.20
C GLU A 60 -5.33 6.89 -7.85
N THR A 61 -5.34 7.23 -6.59
CA THR A 61 -5.00 8.57 -6.11
C THR A 61 -3.52 8.89 -6.24
N PHE A 62 -2.66 7.88 -6.06
CA PHE A 62 -1.20 8.05 -6.11
C PHE A 62 -0.64 7.99 -7.53
N ASP A 63 -1.44 7.57 -8.50
CA ASP A 63 -1.04 7.52 -9.91
C ASP A 63 -0.69 8.90 -10.45
N GLY A 64 0.50 9.00 -11.07
CA GLY A 64 0.98 10.24 -11.66
C GLY A 64 1.45 11.29 -10.66
N LEU A 65 1.58 10.95 -9.38
CA LEU A 65 2.34 11.72 -8.40
C LEU A 65 3.82 11.31 -8.47
N ASP A 66 4.71 12.30 -8.42
CA ASP A 66 6.12 12.02 -8.25
C ASP A 66 6.43 11.44 -6.84
N PRO A 67 7.58 10.78 -6.64
CA PRO A 67 7.88 10.11 -5.38
C PRO A 67 7.86 11.02 -4.16
N VAL A 68 8.33 12.27 -4.29
CA VAL A 68 8.37 13.25 -3.18
C VAL A 68 6.97 13.65 -2.77
N MET A 69 6.12 13.94 -3.76
CA MET A 69 4.73 14.30 -3.54
C MET A 69 3.92 13.14 -2.96
N ARG A 70 4.17 11.92 -3.43
CA ARG A 70 3.57 10.70 -2.89
C ARG A 70 3.89 10.55 -1.41
N GLN A 71 5.15 10.69 -1.01
CA GLN A 71 5.56 10.62 0.38
C GLN A 71 4.94 11.74 1.23
N GLY A 72 4.85 12.95 0.68
CA GLY A 72 4.19 14.06 1.36
C GLY A 72 2.71 13.81 1.64
N VAL A 73 1.98 13.23 0.67
CA VAL A 73 0.56 12.85 0.84
C VAL A 73 0.41 11.73 1.88
N LYS A 74 1.24 10.69 1.82
CA LYS A 74 1.27 9.61 2.83
C LYS A 74 1.44 10.19 4.25
N GLY A 75 2.42 11.07 4.46
CA GLY A 75 2.64 11.73 5.74
C GLY A 75 1.45 12.59 6.19
N LEU A 76 0.75 13.25 5.26
CA LEU A 76 -0.43 14.04 5.60
C LEU A 76 -1.63 13.16 6.00
N LEU A 77 -1.82 12.02 5.31
CA LEU A 77 -2.84 11.03 5.68
C LEU A 77 -2.57 10.46 7.07
N ALA A 78 -1.35 9.97 7.32
CA ALA A 78 -0.94 9.43 8.62
C ALA A 78 -1.17 10.45 9.76
N LYS A 79 -0.67 11.68 9.59
CA LYS A 79 -0.87 12.75 10.56
C LYS A 79 -2.35 13.03 10.81
N THR A 80 -3.20 12.98 9.77
CA THR A 80 -4.64 13.22 9.94
C THR A 80 -5.33 12.09 10.70
N MET A 81 -4.88 10.84 10.52
CA MET A 81 -5.36 9.68 11.27
C MET A 81 -4.99 9.76 12.76
N GLU A 82 -3.82 10.34 13.09
CA GLU A 82 -3.43 10.59 14.48
C GLU A 82 -4.23 11.72 15.14
N GLU A 83 -4.58 12.75 14.37
CA GLU A 83 -5.26 13.95 14.88
C GLU A 83 -6.77 13.75 15.11
N ARG A 84 -7.41 12.86 14.38
CA ARG A 84 -8.87 12.63 14.43
C ARG A 84 -9.28 11.27 13.89
N GLU A 85 -10.50 10.87 14.17
CA GLU A 85 -11.12 9.70 13.55
C GLU A 85 -11.23 9.93 12.03
N PHE A 86 -10.39 9.23 11.28
CA PHE A 86 -10.27 9.38 9.83
C PHE A 86 -9.77 8.09 9.20
N THR A 87 -10.51 7.57 8.23
CA THR A 87 -10.16 6.34 7.52
C THR A 87 -10.10 6.61 6.02
N PRO A 88 -8.89 6.68 5.43
CA PRO A 88 -8.74 6.67 3.98
C PRO A 88 -9.02 5.27 3.44
N VAL A 89 -9.90 5.16 2.45
CA VAL A 89 -10.19 3.94 1.69
C VAL A 89 -9.59 4.12 0.31
N ILE A 90 -8.53 3.37 0.01
CA ILE A 90 -7.70 3.59 -1.18
C ILE A 90 -7.87 2.41 -2.13
N ALA A 91 -8.40 2.67 -3.32
CA ALA A 91 -8.38 1.72 -4.43
C ALA A 91 -7.13 1.98 -5.28
N SER A 92 -6.34 0.94 -5.52
CA SER A 92 -5.17 0.96 -6.38
C SER A 92 -4.88 -0.44 -6.94
N HIS A 93 -4.34 -0.50 -8.14
CA HIS A 93 -3.79 -1.73 -8.71
C HIS A 93 -2.30 -1.91 -8.38
N ASN A 94 -1.67 -0.95 -7.73
CA ASN A 94 -0.27 -0.99 -7.31
C ASN A 94 -0.15 -1.44 -5.85
N LEU A 95 0.05 -2.74 -5.63
CA LEU A 95 0.14 -3.33 -4.29
C LEU A 95 1.25 -2.72 -3.43
N ARG A 96 2.39 -2.33 -4.03
CA ARG A 96 3.50 -1.71 -3.28
C ARG A 96 3.11 -0.37 -2.67
N GLU A 97 2.21 0.37 -3.31
CA GLU A 97 1.72 1.64 -2.78
C GLU A 97 0.82 1.44 -1.57
N LEU A 98 -0.02 0.39 -1.61
CA LEU A 98 -0.93 0.04 -0.52
C LEU A 98 -0.16 -0.52 0.67
N GLU A 99 0.88 -1.29 0.42
CA GLU A 99 1.70 -1.95 1.45
C GLU A 99 2.34 -0.98 2.44
N ASP A 100 2.68 0.22 1.99
CA ASP A 100 3.31 1.25 2.82
C ASP A 100 2.32 2.14 3.61
N ILE A 101 1.00 2.02 3.35
CA ILE A 101 0.01 2.97 3.91
C ILE A 101 -1.12 2.24 4.62
N CYS A 102 -1.51 1.07 4.11
CA CYS A 102 -2.68 0.36 4.57
C CYS A 102 -2.31 -0.64 5.66
N ASP A 103 -3.13 -0.72 6.67
CA ASP A 103 -3.13 -1.76 7.71
C ASP A 103 -4.06 -2.92 7.33
N HIS A 104 -5.08 -2.65 6.51
CA HIS A 104 -6.07 -3.61 6.06
C HIS A 104 -6.21 -3.59 4.55
N VAL A 105 -6.33 -4.77 3.93
CA VAL A 105 -6.48 -4.90 2.47
C VAL A 105 -7.71 -5.73 2.11
N GLY A 106 -8.38 -5.31 1.05
CA GLY A 106 -9.48 -6.03 0.44
C GLY A 106 -9.24 -6.29 -1.03
N LEU A 107 -9.54 -7.49 -1.50
CA LEU A 107 -9.51 -7.86 -2.91
C LEU A 107 -10.93 -7.94 -3.46
N LEU A 108 -11.24 -7.05 -4.40
CA LEU A 108 -12.51 -7.06 -5.10
C LEU A 108 -12.40 -7.87 -6.40
N HIS A 109 -13.31 -8.78 -6.62
CA HIS A 109 -13.40 -9.56 -7.85
C HIS A 109 -14.86 -9.80 -8.26
N LYS A 110 -15.20 -9.49 -9.51
CA LYS A 110 -16.56 -9.68 -10.07
C LYS A 110 -17.69 -9.13 -9.19
N GLY A 111 -17.49 -7.95 -8.59
CA GLY A 111 -18.49 -7.29 -7.76
C GLY A 111 -18.63 -7.80 -6.33
N GLY A 112 -17.77 -8.73 -5.91
CA GLY A 112 -17.73 -9.26 -4.55
C GLY A 112 -16.36 -9.06 -3.88
N VAL A 113 -16.33 -9.09 -2.55
CA VAL A 113 -15.10 -9.11 -1.77
C VAL A 113 -14.58 -10.54 -1.70
N LEU A 114 -13.48 -10.82 -2.40
CA LEU A 114 -12.84 -12.14 -2.41
C LEU A 114 -11.99 -12.37 -1.15
N LEU A 115 -11.37 -11.31 -0.66
CA LEU A 115 -10.48 -11.33 0.51
C LEU A 115 -10.62 -10.01 1.26
N SER A 116 -10.61 -10.08 2.61
CA SER A 116 -10.50 -8.91 3.48
C SER A 116 -9.71 -9.33 4.71
N LYS A 117 -8.49 -8.78 4.89
CA LYS A 117 -7.54 -9.18 5.94
C LYS A 117 -6.61 -8.05 6.33
N GLU A 118 -6.07 -8.15 7.53
CA GLU A 118 -4.95 -7.32 7.97
C GLU A 118 -3.70 -7.63 7.14
N LEU A 119 -2.98 -6.59 6.76
CA LEU A 119 -1.80 -6.70 5.91
C LEU A 119 -0.67 -7.50 6.58
N GLU A 120 -0.48 -7.29 7.88
CA GLU A 120 0.51 -8.02 8.68
C GLU A 120 0.20 -9.53 8.72
N GLU A 121 -1.08 -9.91 8.89
CA GLU A 121 -1.48 -11.32 8.84
C GLU A 121 -1.15 -11.96 7.48
N MET A 122 -1.31 -11.21 6.40
CA MET A 122 -0.96 -11.69 5.06
C MET A 122 0.55 -11.83 4.87
N LYS A 123 1.35 -10.85 5.34
CA LYS A 123 2.81 -10.87 5.23
C LYS A 123 3.43 -12.00 6.05
N CYS A 124 2.95 -12.24 7.28
CA CYS A 124 3.48 -13.26 8.16
C CYS A 124 3.24 -14.68 7.66
N ASN A 125 2.28 -14.89 6.76
CA ASN A 125 1.89 -16.22 6.29
C ASN A 125 2.43 -16.60 4.91
N ILE A 126 3.20 -15.73 4.24
CA ILE A 126 3.82 -16.05 2.95
C ILE A 126 5.30 -15.71 3.03
N GLN A 127 6.14 -16.72 2.81
CA GLN A 127 7.58 -16.60 2.85
C GLN A 127 8.18 -16.88 1.46
N LYS A 128 9.19 -16.10 1.10
CA LYS A 128 9.99 -16.35 -0.10
C LYS A 128 11.37 -16.83 0.31
N VAL A 129 11.70 -18.07 -0.08
CA VAL A 129 12.97 -18.73 0.25
C VAL A 129 13.78 -18.86 -1.03
N GLN A 130 15.02 -18.42 -0.99
CA GLN A 130 15.98 -18.63 -2.07
C GLN A 130 17.09 -19.53 -1.57
N CYS A 131 17.39 -20.61 -2.29
CA CYS A 131 18.43 -21.54 -1.92
C CYS A 131 19.05 -22.21 -3.14
N VAL A 132 20.28 -22.68 -2.97
CA VAL A 132 20.93 -23.58 -3.92
C VAL A 132 20.87 -24.99 -3.32
N LEU A 133 20.27 -25.92 -4.04
CA LEU A 133 20.10 -27.29 -3.60
C LEU A 133 21.30 -28.12 -4.05
N LYS A 134 21.92 -28.85 -3.14
CA LYS A 134 23.00 -29.79 -3.49
C LYS A 134 22.48 -31.00 -4.27
N ASN A 135 21.28 -31.48 -3.90
CA ASN A 135 20.65 -32.63 -4.54
C ASN A 135 19.23 -32.26 -5.00
N PRO A 136 19.03 -31.86 -6.26
CA PRO A 136 17.73 -31.37 -6.75
C PRO A 136 16.55 -32.36 -6.62
N GLY A 137 16.84 -33.66 -6.48
CA GLY A 137 15.77 -34.67 -6.33
C GLY A 137 15.26 -34.88 -4.89
N GLU A 138 16.00 -34.47 -3.89
CA GLU A 138 15.69 -34.79 -2.48
C GLU A 138 14.79 -33.76 -1.78
N TRP A 139 14.75 -32.53 -2.31
CA TRP A 139 13.99 -31.44 -1.68
C TRP A 139 12.48 -31.70 -1.61
N LYS A 140 11.91 -32.42 -2.58
CA LYS A 140 10.48 -32.75 -2.60
C LYS A 140 10.06 -33.58 -1.38
N ALA A 141 10.90 -34.52 -0.97
CA ALA A 141 10.67 -35.32 0.22
C ALA A 141 10.86 -34.50 1.50
N ALA A 142 11.90 -33.64 1.55
CA ALA A 142 12.19 -32.77 2.69
C ALA A 142 11.14 -31.69 2.93
N LEU A 143 10.52 -31.18 1.87
CA LEU A 143 9.45 -30.18 1.93
C LEU A 143 8.04 -30.80 1.96
N GLN A 144 7.92 -32.10 2.20
CA GLN A 144 6.62 -32.72 2.36
C GLN A 144 5.82 -32.07 3.50
N GLY A 145 4.58 -31.65 3.19
CA GLY A 145 3.70 -30.94 4.13
C GLY A 145 3.93 -29.42 4.19
N VAL A 146 4.81 -28.86 3.36
CA VAL A 146 4.92 -27.40 3.12
C VAL A 146 3.97 -27.03 1.99
N ASP A 147 3.15 -26.02 2.18
CA ASP A 147 2.26 -25.49 1.14
C ASP A 147 3.08 -24.57 0.20
N ILE A 148 3.60 -25.14 -0.89
CA ILE A 148 4.39 -24.43 -1.90
C ILE A 148 3.44 -23.82 -2.90
N LEU A 149 3.37 -22.48 -2.90
CA LEU A 149 2.51 -21.70 -3.81
C LEU A 149 3.14 -21.50 -5.18
N GLN A 150 4.46 -21.34 -5.22
CA GLN A 150 5.23 -21.12 -6.45
C GLN A 150 6.66 -21.62 -6.30
N GLU A 151 7.18 -22.19 -7.37
CA GLU A 151 8.59 -22.56 -7.52
C GLU A 151 9.13 -21.93 -8.81
N GLU A 152 10.30 -21.28 -8.69
CA GLU A 152 11.07 -20.76 -9.81
C GLU A 152 12.49 -21.33 -9.75
N GLU A 153 12.98 -21.81 -10.89
CA GLU A 153 14.35 -22.31 -11.03
C GLU A 153 15.12 -21.43 -12.00
N ARG A 154 16.31 -21.00 -11.59
CA ARG A 154 17.27 -20.25 -12.43
C ARG A 154 18.66 -20.85 -12.26
N GLY A 155 18.98 -21.80 -13.12
CA GLY A 155 20.21 -22.58 -12.99
C GLY A 155 20.20 -23.42 -11.72
N THR A 156 21.14 -23.16 -10.81
CA THR A 156 21.21 -23.84 -9.50
C THR A 156 20.42 -23.16 -8.40
N LEU A 157 19.90 -21.94 -8.65
CA LEU A 157 19.14 -21.19 -7.67
C LEU A 157 17.66 -21.55 -7.77
N HIS A 158 17.11 -22.06 -6.69
CA HIS A 158 15.67 -22.29 -6.51
C HIS A 158 15.05 -21.20 -5.64
N THR A 159 13.89 -20.72 -6.05
CA THR A 159 13.11 -19.75 -5.31
C THR A 159 11.72 -20.35 -5.03
N PHE A 160 11.42 -20.57 -3.78
CA PHE A 160 10.13 -21.08 -3.33
C PHE A 160 9.32 -19.96 -2.69
N THR A 161 8.07 -19.82 -3.11
CA THR A 161 7.07 -19.04 -2.37
C THR A 161 6.20 -20.02 -1.62
N VAL A 162 6.23 -19.97 -0.29
CA VAL A 162 5.57 -20.94 0.57
C VAL A 162 4.61 -20.27 1.53
N ARG A 163 3.54 -20.95 1.88
CA ARG A 163 2.63 -20.51 2.93
C ARG A 163 3.03 -21.13 4.25
N GLY A 164 3.23 -20.28 5.26
CA GLY A 164 3.57 -20.68 6.62
C GLY A 164 4.30 -19.59 7.38
N SER A 165 4.39 -19.75 8.71
CA SER A 165 5.17 -18.82 9.52
C SER A 165 6.66 -18.95 9.22
N ARG A 166 7.41 -17.88 9.53
CA ARG A 166 8.85 -17.84 9.32
C ARG A 166 9.56 -18.99 10.05
N GLU A 167 9.18 -19.25 11.29
CA GLU A 167 9.78 -20.32 12.12
C GLU A 167 9.54 -21.70 11.51
N MET A 168 8.33 -21.96 10.99
CA MET A 168 8.00 -23.21 10.35
C MET A 168 8.83 -23.39 9.06
N VAL A 169 8.97 -22.34 8.28
CA VAL A 169 9.74 -22.36 7.03
C VAL A 169 11.23 -22.56 7.32
N GLU A 170 11.81 -21.82 8.27
CA GLU A 170 13.21 -21.98 8.69
C GLU A 170 13.48 -23.40 9.22
N ALA A 171 12.57 -23.97 10.02
CA ALA A 171 12.72 -25.33 10.54
C ALA A 171 12.68 -26.40 9.42
N LYS A 172 11.93 -26.19 8.35
CA LYS A 172 11.82 -27.11 7.22
C LYS A 172 12.98 -26.94 6.23
N PHE A 173 13.30 -25.73 5.84
CA PHE A 173 14.39 -25.45 4.88
C PHE A 173 15.77 -25.61 5.51
N GLY A 174 15.93 -25.36 6.81
CA GLY A 174 17.19 -25.61 7.54
C GLY A 174 17.60 -27.10 7.65
N ARG A 175 16.72 -28.01 7.28
CA ARG A 175 17.03 -29.46 7.17
C ARG A 175 17.52 -29.88 5.79
N ILE A 176 17.46 -28.96 4.81
CA ILE A 176 17.92 -29.22 3.45
C ILE A 176 19.37 -28.75 3.38
N GLU A 177 20.25 -29.56 2.82
CA GLU A 177 21.61 -29.11 2.53
C GLU A 177 21.59 -28.03 1.48
N THR A 178 21.66 -26.77 1.93
CA THR A 178 21.70 -25.58 1.09
C THR A 178 23.09 -24.95 1.14
N VAL A 179 23.49 -24.34 0.05
CA VAL A 179 24.65 -23.45 0.00
C VAL A 179 24.07 -22.03 -0.07
N PHE A 180 24.27 -21.26 0.97
CA PHE A 180 23.89 -19.84 1.02
C PHE A 180 24.94 -19.00 0.33
#